data_6998f23bdcf544534c0cb3d14afb3da4
#
_entry.id   6998f23bdcf544534c0cb3d14afb3da4
#
_cell.length_a   1.000
_cell.length_b   1.000
_cell.length_c   1.000
_cell.angle_alpha   90.00
_cell.angle_beta   90.00
_cell.angle_gamma   90.00
#
_symmetry.space_group_name_H-M   'P 1'
#
loop_
_entity.id
_entity.type
_entity.pdbx_description
1 polymer ?
#
loop_
_entity_poly.entity_id
_entity_poly.type
_entity_poly.pdbx_seq_one_letter_code
_entity_poly.pdbx_strand_id
1 'polypeptide(L)'
;TMGVLKLFKKENNGESKKVSSAHYLTGKEVREIAKANMKEMRRLEKAKTRKVPESEYLAEMKDPNNILEVENLHSYFFTDQGVVTAVNGVYFNIPLNSTVGVVGESGCGKSVTSMSIMRLLQGPTGQIVEGSIRFKAIDFKRDNRGNFIPVYEKDEAGNVIMEPVLDKKGNAKLDKDGKPFMQPKQLKDENGIGVYEKEEKVFDIAKMPIREMYRLRGRQMSMVFQEPMTSLNPVFTIGNQLDEVTLLHVPGATRELAKKRSIEMLNLVGIAMPDRVYASYPHELSGGMRQRVMIAMALAGEPRLIIA
;
A
#
# COMPACT_ATOMS: atom_id res chain seq x y z
N THR A 1 -11.98 21.04 -14.09
CA THR A 1 -11.35 21.60 -12.86
C THR A 1 -11.69 23.08 -12.64
N MET A 2 -12.05 23.84 -13.67
CA MET A 2 -12.33 25.28 -13.54
C MET A 2 -13.74 25.65 -13.05
N GLY A 3 -14.74 24.77 -13.15
CA GLY A 3 -16.15 25.14 -12.87
C GLY A 3 -16.53 25.15 -11.40
N VAL A 4 -16.07 24.18 -10.61
CA VAL A 4 -16.42 24.05 -9.18
C VAL A 4 -15.55 24.96 -8.32
N LEU A 5 -14.27 25.13 -8.69
CA LEU A 5 -13.35 26.06 -8.00
C LEU A 5 -13.75 27.54 -8.18
N LYS A 6 -14.47 27.92 -9.26
CA LYS A 6 -14.97 29.30 -9.45
C LYS A 6 -16.09 29.68 -8.49
N LEU A 7 -16.88 28.72 -8.02
CA LEU A 7 -17.93 28.98 -7.00
C LEU A 7 -17.34 29.27 -5.63
N PHE A 8 -16.16 28.73 -5.32
CA PHE A 8 -15.50 28.91 -4.01
C PHE A 8 -14.39 29.98 -3.99
N LYS A 9 -13.94 30.49 -5.16
CA LYS A 9 -12.90 31.54 -5.24
C LYS A 9 -13.42 32.98 -5.02
N LYS A 10 -14.71 33.16 -4.72
CA LYS A 10 -15.30 34.52 -4.62
C LYS A 10 -15.28 35.12 -3.22
N GLU A 11 -14.71 34.46 -2.22
CA GLU A 11 -14.64 35.00 -0.85
C GLU A 11 -13.26 34.84 -0.21
N ASN A 12 -12.27 35.57 -0.72
CA ASN A 12 -11.08 35.91 0.07
C ASN A 12 -10.48 37.23 -0.45
N ASN A 13 -11.22 38.32 -0.26
CA ASN A 13 -10.64 39.65 -0.16
C ASN A 13 -10.98 40.18 1.23
N GLY A 14 -9.91 40.45 1.99
CA GLY A 14 -9.97 40.85 3.38
C GLY A 14 -10.88 42.03 3.65
N GLU A 15 -11.93 41.77 4.37
CA GLU A 15 -12.59 42.71 5.27
C GLU A 15 -13.27 41.87 6.36
N SER A 16 -12.94 42.17 7.63
CA SER A 16 -13.58 41.60 8.80
C SER A 16 -15.06 41.95 8.82
N LYS A 17 -15.90 41.12 8.20
CA LYS A 17 -17.34 41.19 8.33
C LYS A 17 -17.80 40.34 9.51
N LYS A 18 -18.54 41.02 10.43
CA LYS A 18 -19.27 40.44 11.55
C LYS A 18 -19.88 39.11 11.16
N VAL A 19 -19.76 38.08 12.04
CA VAL A 19 -20.45 36.79 11.97
C VAL A 19 -21.94 37.05 11.75
N SER A 20 -22.38 36.96 10.50
CA SER A 20 -23.80 37.00 10.14
C SER A 20 -24.38 35.59 10.30
N SER A 21 -25.57 35.54 10.87
CA SER A 21 -26.47 34.40 11.06
C SER A 21 -26.17 33.21 10.11
N ALA A 22 -26.03 31.99 10.68
CA ALA A 22 -25.86 30.75 9.93
C ALA A 22 -26.87 30.70 8.77
N HIS A 23 -26.39 30.78 7.55
CA HIS A 23 -27.24 30.66 6.37
C HIS A 23 -27.63 29.19 6.22
N TYR A 24 -28.86 28.86 6.57
CA TYR A 24 -29.42 27.52 6.37
C TYR A 24 -29.65 27.30 4.88
N LEU A 25 -29.00 26.27 4.30
CA LEU A 25 -29.18 25.88 2.92
C LEU A 25 -30.64 25.51 2.65
N THR A 26 -31.21 26.04 1.59
CA THR A 26 -32.55 25.65 1.14
C THR A 26 -32.51 24.24 0.53
N GLY A 27 -33.62 23.52 0.54
CA GLY A 27 -33.71 22.18 -0.06
C GLY A 27 -33.36 22.15 -1.57
N LYS A 28 -33.48 23.29 -2.27
CA LYS A 28 -33.04 23.42 -3.67
C LYS A 28 -31.51 23.49 -3.78
N GLU A 29 -30.86 24.31 -2.97
CA GLU A 29 -29.41 24.45 -2.90
C GLU A 29 -28.72 23.12 -2.53
N VAL A 30 -29.26 22.41 -1.53
CA VAL A 30 -28.76 21.07 -1.16
C VAL A 30 -28.82 20.10 -2.33
N ARG A 31 -29.90 20.10 -3.11
CA ARG A 31 -30.04 19.23 -4.29
C ARG A 31 -29.05 19.62 -5.41
N GLU A 32 -28.79 20.89 -5.63
CA GLU A 32 -27.82 21.38 -6.62
C GLU A 32 -26.37 21.00 -6.21
N ILE A 33 -26.02 21.18 -4.93
CA ILE A 33 -24.74 20.79 -4.37
C ILE A 33 -24.56 19.26 -4.50
N ALA A 34 -25.53 18.47 -4.05
CA ALA A 34 -25.48 17.02 -4.12
C ALA A 34 -25.29 16.52 -5.56
N LYS A 35 -26.01 17.14 -6.54
CA LYS A 35 -25.88 16.80 -7.96
C LYS A 35 -24.47 17.13 -8.51
N ALA A 36 -23.92 18.28 -8.15
CA ALA A 36 -22.55 18.69 -8.55
C ALA A 36 -21.50 17.77 -7.94
N ASN A 37 -21.63 17.48 -6.64
CA ASN A 37 -20.72 16.57 -5.92
C ASN A 37 -20.79 15.15 -6.49
N MET A 38 -21.98 14.64 -6.78
CA MET A 38 -22.14 13.31 -7.39
C MET A 38 -21.46 13.21 -8.76
N LYS A 39 -21.55 14.27 -9.59
CA LYS A 39 -20.89 14.32 -10.89
C LYS A 39 -19.36 14.26 -10.72
N GLU A 40 -18.81 15.03 -9.80
CA GLU A 40 -17.37 15.08 -9.56
C GLU A 40 -16.86 13.78 -8.92
N MET A 41 -17.56 13.22 -7.93
CA MET A 41 -17.24 11.92 -7.36
C MET A 41 -17.18 10.82 -8.43
N ARG A 42 -18.16 10.76 -9.32
CA ARG A 42 -18.17 9.79 -10.44
C ARG A 42 -16.97 9.96 -11.37
N ARG A 43 -16.58 11.21 -11.66
CA ARG A 43 -15.41 11.52 -12.49
C ARG A 43 -14.13 11.01 -11.83
N LEU A 44 -13.94 11.33 -10.56
CA LEU A 44 -12.75 10.94 -9.79
C LEU A 44 -12.68 9.41 -9.58
N GLU A 45 -13.80 8.77 -9.26
CA GLU A 45 -13.86 7.33 -9.08
C GLU A 45 -13.58 6.57 -10.38
N LYS A 46 -14.09 7.07 -11.52
CA LYS A 46 -13.76 6.52 -12.84
C LYS A 46 -12.26 6.66 -13.16
N ALA A 47 -11.65 7.78 -12.82
CA ALA A 47 -10.21 7.99 -13.00
C ALA A 47 -9.38 7.01 -12.13
N LYS A 48 -9.79 6.79 -10.88
CA LYS A 48 -9.15 5.89 -9.92
C LYS A 48 -9.19 4.42 -10.32
N THR A 49 -10.25 4.00 -11.03
CA THR A 49 -10.46 2.60 -11.44
C THR A 49 -10.05 2.33 -12.88
N ARG A 50 -9.69 3.35 -13.65
CA ARG A 50 -9.28 3.24 -15.06
C ARG A 50 -8.04 2.36 -15.20
N LYS A 51 -8.05 1.45 -16.18
CA LYS A 51 -6.83 0.74 -16.59
C LYS A 51 -5.98 1.70 -17.41
N VAL A 52 -4.76 1.94 -16.95
CA VAL A 52 -3.77 2.78 -17.62
C VAL A 52 -2.44 2.04 -17.69
N PRO A 53 -1.60 2.29 -18.70
CA PRO A 53 -0.26 1.73 -18.75
C PRO A 53 0.58 2.29 -17.60
N GLU A 54 1.59 1.53 -17.16
CA GLU A 54 2.48 1.89 -16.06
C GLU A 54 3.15 3.26 -16.27
N SER A 55 3.45 3.61 -17.50
CA SER A 55 4.07 4.89 -17.89
C SER A 55 3.27 6.13 -17.46
N GLU A 56 1.94 6.02 -17.25
CA GLU A 56 1.12 7.17 -16.81
C GLU A 56 1.30 7.52 -15.32
N TYR A 57 1.78 6.57 -14.51
CA TYR A 57 2.01 6.77 -13.08
C TYR A 57 3.46 6.51 -12.65
N LEU A 58 4.38 6.23 -13.59
CA LEU A 58 5.81 6.35 -13.35
C LEU A 58 6.17 7.82 -13.19
N ALA A 59 7.09 8.10 -12.27
CA ALA A 59 7.57 9.43 -11.97
C ALA A 59 9.08 9.38 -11.64
N GLU A 60 9.65 10.55 -11.36
CA GLU A 60 11.00 10.67 -10.84
C GLU A 60 10.95 11.39 -9.49
N MET A 61 11.82 11.00 -8.57
CA MET A 61 12.02 11.74 -7.32
C MET A 61 12.69 13.07 -7.62
N LYS A 62 12.29 14.13 -6.95
CA LYS A 62 13.01 15.42 -7.01
C LYS A 62 14.34 15.36 -6.27
N ASP A 63 14.34 14.65 -5.12
CA ASP A 63 15.56 14.34 -4.39
C ASP A 63 15.72 12.79 -4.31
N PRO A 64 16.79 12.23 -4.90
CA PRO A 64 17.04 10.78 -4.84
C PRO A 64 17.16 10.21 -3.43
N ASN A 65 17.43 11.05 -2.43
CA ASN A 65 17.54 10.65 -1.02
C ASN A 65 16.17 10.47 -0.34
N ASN A 66 15.08 10.85 -0.97
CA ASN A 66 13.74 10.66 -0.43
C ASN A 66 13.18 9.29 -0.78
N ILE A 67 12.39 8.72 0.14
CA ILE A 67 11.53 7.56 -0.11
C ILE A 67 10.12 7.97 -0.52
N LEU A 68 9.64 9.09 0.03
CA LEU A 68 8.32 9.65 -0.27
C LEU A 68 8.43 11.15 -0.47
N GLU A 69 7.73 11.67 -1.49
CA GLU A 69 7.53 13.10 -1.70
C GLU A 69 6.04 13.36 -1.91
N VAL A 70 5.49 14.24 -1.10
CA VAL A 70 4.11 14.71 -1.20
C VAL A 70 4.11 16.16 -1.64
N GLU A 71 3.41 16.46 -2.74
CA GLU A 71 3.36 17.78 -3.33
C GLU A 71 1.94 18.22 -3.63
N ASN A 72 1.59 19.39 -3.13
CA ASN A 72 0.31 20.06 -3.35
C ASN A 72 -0.89 19.10 -3.13
N LEU A 73 -0.83 18.27 -2.09
CA LEU A 73 -1.85 17.26 -1.85
C LEU A 73 -3.15 17.91 -1.40
N HIS A 74 -4.23 17.61 -2.14
CA HIS A 74 -5.59 18.00 -1.81
C HIS A 74 -6.46 16.74 -1.68
N SER A 75 -7.04 16.53 -0.49
CA SER A 75 -7.96 15.42 -0.23
C SER A 75 -9.25 15.97 0.39
N TYR A 76 -10.35 15.72 -0.31
CA TYR A 76 -11.66 16.28 0.00
C TYR A 76 -12.69 15.20 0.26
N PHE A 77 -13.70 15.54 1.06
CA PHE A 77 -14.89 14.72 1.26
C PHE A 77 -16.11 15.45 0.69
N PHE A 78 -16.76 14.80 -0.24
CA PHE A 78 -17.98 15.29 -0.89
C PHE A 78 -19.21 14.85 -0.09
N THR A 79 -19.93 15.81 0.48
CA THR A 79 -21.13 15.57 1.28
C THR A 79 -22.35 16.22 0.64
N ASP A 80 -23.54 15.90 1.11
CA ASP A 80 -24.78 16.51 0.62
C ASP A 80 -24.90 18.00 0.98
N GLN A 81 -24.13 18.44 1.99
CA GLN A 81 -24.14 19.83 2.45
C GLN A 81 -22.99 20.66 1.86
N GLY A 82 -22.05 20.04 1.17
CA GLY A 82 -20.89 20.72 0.57
C GLY A 82 -19.66 19.83 0.45
N VAL A 83 -18.51 20.46 0.28
CA VAL A 83 -17.21 19.79 0.18
C VAL A 83 -16.36 20.15 1.40
N VAL A 84 -15.94 19.13 2.14
CA VAL A 84 -15.02 19.28 3.26
C VAL A 84 -13.59 19.13 2.75
N THR A 85 -12.81 20.21 2.84
CA THR A 85 -11.39 20.24 2.43
C THR A 85 -10.51 19.76 3.59
N ALA A 86 -10.36 18.44 3.73
CA ALA A 86 -9.65 17.87 4.86
C ALA A 86 -8.12 18.01 4.76
N VAL A 87 -7.58 17.99 3.55
CA VAL A 87 -6.17 18.28 3.22
C VAL A 87 -6.16 19.29 2.09
N ASN A 88 -5.44 20.37 2.24
CA ASN A 88 -5.49 21.51 1.31
C ASN A 88 -4.09 22.06 1.03
N GLY A 89 -3.43 21.55 0.00
CA GLY A 89 -2.12 22.00 -0.46
C GLY A 89 -0.98 21.62 0.46
N VAL A 90 -0.89 20.34 0.88
CA VAL A 90 0.17 19.88 1.78
C VAL A 90 1.41 19.46 0.99
N TYR A 91 2.59 19.85 1.52
CA TYR A 91 3.92 19.53 1.00
C TYR A 91 4.80 18.96 2.11
N PHE A 92 5.40 17.82 1.92
CA PHE A 92 6.48 17.30 2.76
C PHE A 92 7.21 16.15 2.08
N ASN A 93 8.41 15.84 2.56
CA ASN A 93 9.25 14.75 2.09
C ASN A 93 9.63 13.86 3.25
N ILE A 94 9.85 12.58 2.98
CA ILE A 94 10.42 11.62 3.91
C ILE A 94 11.75 11.13 3.32
N PRO A 95 12.90 11.46 3.91
CA PRO A 95 14.19 10.93 3.48
C PRO A 95 14.30 9.42 3.75
N LEU A 96 15.16 8.74 2.99
CA LEU A 96 15.51 7.35 3.24
C LEU A 96 16.10 7.19 4.66
N ASN A 97 15.79 6.07 5.32
CA ASN A 97 16.31 5.73 6.64
C ASN A 97 16.08 6.81 7.71
N SER A 98 14.99 7.56 7.61
CA SER A 98 14.64 8.61 8.55
C SER A 98 13.26 8.39 9.16
N THR A 99 12.99 9.12 10.25
CA THR A 99 11.68 9.21 10.88
C THR A 99 11.18 10.64 10.80
N VAL A 100 9.98 10.84 10.28
CA VAL A 100 9.33 12.13 10.17
C VAL A 100 8.09 12.15 11.05
N GLY A 101 8.04 13.07 12.02
CA GLY A 101 6.89 13.29 12.89
C GLY A 101 5.90 14.28 12.28
N VAL A 102 4.64 13.90 12.15
CA VAL A 102 3.54 14.77 11.70
C VAL A 102 2.72 15.17 12.93
N VAL A 103 2.82 16.42 13.34
CA VAL A 103 2.15 16.97 14.53
C VAL A 103 1.10 18.00 14.14
N GLY A 104 0.10 18.18 14.98
CA GLY A 104 -0.99 19.16 14.78
C GLY A 104 -2.21 18.83 15.64
N GLU A 105 -3.16 19.74 15.69
CA GLU A 105 -4.39 19.61 16.46
C GLU A 105 -5.27 18.44 16.00
N SER A 106 -6.22 17.99 16.84
CA SER A 106 -7.23 17.01 16.44
C SER A 106 -8.08 17.56 15.29
N GLY A 107 -8.30 16.73 14.26
CA GLY A 107 -9.10 17.14 13.10
C GLY A 107 -8.35 17.93 12.02
N CYS A 108 -7.08 18.29 12.18
CA CYS A 108 -6.32 19.07 11.18
C CYS A 108 -5.89 18.29 9.92
N GLY A 109 -6.35 17.06 9.71
CA GLY A 109 -6.10 16.29 8.49
C GLY A 109 -4.95 15.29 8.53
N LYS A 110 -4.24 15.09 9.66
CA LYS A 110 -3.11 14.14 9.77
C LYS A 110 -3.45 12.73 9.28
N SER A 111 -4.50 12.14 9.85
CA SER A 111 -4.95 10.79 9.47
C SER A 111 -5.46 10.73 8.03
N VAL A 112 -6.09 11.81 7.54
CA VAL A 112 -6.53 11.90 6.14
C VAL A 112 -5.33 11.94 5.20
N THR A 113 -4.25 12.64 5.56
CA THR A 113 -3.00 12.66 4.79
C THR A 113 -2.39 11.24 4.72
N SER A 114 -2.29 10.55 5.85
CA SER A 114 -1.82 9.16 5.91
C SER A 114 -2.67 8.21 5.06
N MET A 115 -4.00 8.29 5.18
CA MET A 115 -4.94 7.50 4.36
C MET A 115 -4.85 7.85 2.87
N SER A 116 -4.53 9.12 2.54
CA SER A 116 -4.32 9.54 1.14
C SER A 116 -3.08 8.87 0.55
N ILE A 117 -1.96 8.83 1.28
CA ILE A 117 -0.73 8.15 0.87
C ILE A 117 -1.01 6.66 0.64
N MET A 118 -1.73 6.03 1.56
CA MET A 118 -2.12 4.63 1.44
C MET A 118 -3.26 4.39 0.45
N ARG A 119 -3.87 5.44 -0.13
CA ARG A 119 -5.06 5.35 -0.99
C ARG A 119 -6.23 4.62 -0.31
N LEU A 120 -6.41 4.83 1.00
CA LEU A 120 -7.44 4.19 1.84
C LEU A 120 -8.61 5.13 2.15
N LEU A 121 -8.70 6.30 1.52
CA LEU A 121 -9.87 7.17 1.66
C LEU A 121 -11.13 6.42 1.23
N GLN A 122 -12.16 6.49 2.07
CA GLN A 122 -13.44 5.81 1.81
C GLN A 122 -14.15 6.46 0.61
N GLY A 123 -14.17 5.75 -0.50
CA GLY A 123 -14.93 6.14 -1.68
C GLY A 123 -16.44 5.89 -1.52
N PRO A 124 -17.26 6.55 -2.30
CA PRO A 124 -16.91 7.57 -3.30
C PRO A 124 -16.72 8.97 -2.71
N THR A 125 -17.02 9.18 -1.43
CA THR A 125 -17.03 10.50 -0.78
C THR A 125 -15.64 11.08 -0.58
N GLY A 126 -14.67 10.29 -0.08
CA GLY A 126 -13.29 10.71 0.14
C GLY A 126 -12.44 10.51 -1.11
N GLN A 127 -11.86 11.59 -1.65
CA GLN A 127 -11.08 11.57 -2.88
C GLN A 127 -9.82 12.44 -2.80
N ILE A 128 -8.74 11.98 -3.43
CA ILE A 128 -7.61 12.85 -3.78
C ILE A 128 -8.03 13.65 -5.02
N VAL A 129 -8.09 14.95 -4.89
CA VAL A 129 -8.57 15.85 -5.95
C VAL A 129 -7.42 16.38 -6.79
N GLU A 130 -6.29 16.69 -6.15
CA GLU A 130 -5.11 17.27 -6.78
C GLU A 130 -3.85 16.88 -5.98
N GLY A 131 -2.70 17.01 -6.62
CA GLY A 131 -1.38 16.78 -6.04
C GLY A 131 -0.70 15.54 -6.57
N SER A 132 0.51 15.31 -6.09
CA SER A 132 1.36 14.18 -6.44
C SER A 132 1.89 13.52 -5.16
N ILE A 133 1.95 12.21 -5.15
CA ILE A 133 2.53 11.40 -4.07
C ILE A 133 3.53 10.46 -4.73
N ARG A 134 4.81 10.85 -4.76
CA ARG A 134 5.87 10.03 -5.34
C ARG A 134 6.44 9.10 -4.29
N PHE A 135 6.49 7.83 -4.60
CA PHE A 135 7.02 6.80 -3.72
C PHE A 135 8.05 5.94 -4.44
N LYS A 136 9.21 5.79 -3.83
CA LYS A 136 10.33 4.99 -4.32
C LYS A 136 10.18 3.54 -3.87
N ALA A 137 9.75 2.66 -4.76
CA ALA A 137 9.52 1.24 -4.52
C ALA A 137 10.62 0.36 -5.13
N ILE A 138 10.82 -0.82 -4.55
CA ILE A 138 11.56 -1.92 -5.18
C ILE A 138 10.56 -2.93 -5.71
N ASP A 139 10.46 -3.04 -7.03
CA ASP A 139 9.54 -3.97 -7.67
C ASP A 139 10.28 -5.15 -8.33
N PHE A 140 9.57 -6.25 -8.57
CA PHE A 140 10.12 -7.34 -9.35
C PHE A 140 10.07 -7.02 -10.83
N LYS A 141 11.18 -7.24 -11.52
CA LYS A 141 11.20 -7.17 -12.98
C LYS A 141 10.30 -8.24 -13.58
N ARG A 142 9.64 -7.88 -14.66
CA ARG A 142 8.75 -8.78 -15.41
C ARG A 142 9.19 -8.90 -16.85
N ASP A 143 9.01 -10.09 -17.40
CA ASP A 143 9.18 -10.36 -18.82
C ASP A 143 8.00 -9.76 -19.63
N ASN A 144 8.08 -9.85 -20.95
CA ASN A 144 7.04 -9.37 -21.86
C ASN A 144 5.68 -10.09 -21.70
N ARG A 145 5.65 -11.22 -20.96
CA ARG A 145 4.44 -11.98 -20.64
C ARG A 145 3.89 -11.69 -19.24
N GLY A 146 4.59 -10.81 -18.48
CA GLY A 146 4.23 -10.42 -17.13
C GLY A 146 4.74 -11.35 -16.01
N ASN A 147 5.55 -12.37 -16.33
CA ASN A 147 6.16 -13.25 -15.33
C ASN A 147 7.36 -12.57 -14.65
N PHE A 148 7.62 -12.90 -13.39
CA PHE A 148 8.83 -12.46 -12.72
C PHE A 148 10.07 -13.08 -13.35
N ILE A 149 11.13 -12.29 -13.55
CA ILE A 149 12.40 -12.74 -14.10
C ILE A 149 13.21 -13.40 -12.99
N PRO A 150 13.48 -14.72 -13.04
CA PRO A 150 14.26 -15.40 -12.02
C PRO A 150 15.75 -15.05 -12.14
N VAL A 151 16.43 -15.02 -11.00
CA VAL A 151 17.90 -14.98 -10.96
C VAL A 151 18.41 -16.43 -10.97
N TYR A 152 19.39 -16.72 -11.84
CA TYR A 152 19.96 -18.06 -11.97
C TYR A 152 21.34 -18.15 -11.32
N GLU A 153 21.65 -19.33 -10.79
CA GLU A 153 23.01 -19.63 -10.31
C GLU A 153 23.99 -19.65 -11.49
N LYS A 154 25.20 -19.13 -11.25
CA LYS A 154 26.29 -19.08 -12.25
C LYS A 154 27.51 -19.79 -11.71
N ASP A 155 28.28 -20.43 -12.61
CA ASP A 155 29.58 -21.00 -12.30
C ASP A 155 30.67 -19.89 -12.20
N GLU A 156 31.89 -20.30 -11.86
CA GLU A 156 33.06 -19.37 -11.77
C GLU A 156 33.38 -18.67 -13.10
N ALA A 157 32.98 -19.25 -14.22
CA ALA A 157 33.16 -18.69 -15.55
C ALA A 157 32.00 -17.76 -15.98
N GLY A 158 30.94 -17.64 -15.14
CA GLY A 158 29.79 -16.78 -15.39
C GLY A 158 28.67 -17.47 -16.20
N ASN A 159 28.78 -18.75 -16.53
CA ASN A 159 27.73 -19.50 -17.25
C ASN A 159 26.63 -19.91 -16.30
N VAL A 160 25.38 -19.95 -16.81
CA VAL A 160 24.23 -20.39 -16.02
C VAL A 160 24.33 -21.89 -15.76
N ILE A 161 24.23 -22.27 -14.50
CA ILE A 161 24.20 -23.69 -14.09
C ILE A 161 22.86 -24.28 -14.48
N MET A 162 22.88 -25.47 -15.08
CA MET A 162 21.69 -26.21 -15.50
C MET A 162 21.39 -27.34 -14.51
N GLU A 163 20.12 -27.58 -14.22
CA GLU A 163 19.65 -28.68 -13.39
C GLU A 163 18.57 -29.51 -14.12
N PRO A 164 18.43 -30.80 -13.79
CA PRO A 164 17.39 -31.64 -14.39
C PRO A 164 15.99 -31.19 -13.95
N VAL A 165 15.05 -31.14 -14.88
CA VAL A 165 13.62 -30.94 -14.57
C VAL A 165 13.10 -32.18 -13.87
N LEU A 166 12.56 -32.01 -12.65
CA LEU A 166 12.03 -33.12 -11.86
C LEU A 166 10.50 -33.29 -12.08
N ASP A 167 10.03 -34.49 -11.96
CA ASP A 167 8.61 -34.81 -11.88
C ASP A 167 8.07 -34.59 -10.45
N LYS A 168 6.76 -34.85 -10.25
CA LYS A 168 6.12 -34.70 -8.91
C LYS A 168 6.64 -35.70 -7.87
N LYS A 169 7.39 -36.70 -8.26
CA LYS A 169 7.99 -37.73 -7.39
C LYS A 169 9.48 -37.49 -7.14
N GLY A 170 10.05 -36.41 -7.71
CA GLY A 170 11.45 -36.05 -7.56
C GLY A 170 12.40 -36.71 -8.55
N ASN A 171 11.89 -37.46 -9.55
CA ASN A 171 12.72 -38.10 -10.58
C ASN A 171 12.93 -37.16 -11.76
N ALA A 172 14.12 -37.25 -12.40
CA ALA A 172 14.39 -36.48 -13.61
C ALA A 172 13.44 -36.88 -14.74
N LYS A 173 12.79 -35.88 -15.37
CA LYS A 173 12.04 -36.09 -16.60
C LYS A 173 12.99 -36.38 -17.73
N LEU A 174 12.78 -37.49 -18.46
CA LEU A 174 13.62 -37.89 -19.56
C LEU A 174 12.92 -37.60 -20.90
N ASP A 175 13.71 -37.30 -21.93
CA ASP A 175 13.26 -37.20 -23.30
C ASP A 175 13.10 -38.63 -23.92
N LYS A 176 12.79 -38.68 -25.23
CA LYS A 176 12.62 -39.96 -25.95
C LYS A 176 13.91 -40.77 -26.05
N ASP A 177 15.04 -40.15 -25.88
CA ASP A 177 16.38 -40.75 -25.96
C ASP A 177 16.95 -41.08 -24.56
N GLY A 178 16.16 -40.93 -23.51
CA GLY A 178 16.53 -41.23 -22.13
C GLY A 178 17.40 -40.14 -21.47
N LYS A 179 17.55 -38.97 -22.08
CA LYS A 179 18.31 -37.84 -21.49
C LYS A 179 17.39 -36.97 -20.65
N PRO A 180 17.90 -36.42 -19.52
CA PRO A 180 17.10 -35.53 -18.69
C PRO A 180 16.83 -34.18 -19.38
N PHE A 181 15.61 -33.69 -19.30
CA PHE A 181 15.31 -32.29 -19.63
C PHE A 181 16.04 -31.39 -18.64
N MET A 182 16.81 -30.43 -19.16
CA MET A 182 17.57 -29.49 -18.34
C MET A 182 16.87 -28.14 -18.32
N GLN A 183 16.89 -27.49 -17.16
CA GLN A 183 16.43 -26.11 -16.98
C GLN A 183 17.51 -25.29 -16.27
N PRO A 184 17.53 -23.95 -16.42
CA PRO A 184 18.38 -23.09 -15.62
C PRO A 184 18.09 -23.25 -14.14
N LYS A 185 19.12 -23.46 -13.32
CA LYS A 185 18.99 -23.58 -11.88
C LYS A 185 18.72 -22.21 -11.27
N GLN A 186 17.53 -22.03 -10.68
CA GLN A 186 17.17 -20.76 -10.03
C GLN A 186 17.93 -20.59 -8.71
N LEU A 187 18.54 -19.40 -8.52
CA LEU A 187 19.14 -19.04 -7.25
C LEU A 187 18.06 -19.03 -6.16
N LYS A 188 18.36 -19.65 -5.03
CA LYS A 188 17.46 -19.70 -3.86
C LYS A 188 18.06 -18.92 -2.70
N ASP A 189 17.21 -18.28 -1.92
CA ASP A 189 17.60 -17.63 -0.67
C ASP A 189 17.83 -18.66 0.47
N GLU A 190 18.17 -18.17 1.66
CA GLU A 190 18.40 -18.97 2.86
C GLU A 190 17.21 -19.85 3.27
N ASN A 191 16.00 -19.47 2.83
CA ASN A 191 14.76 -20.19 3.09
C ASN A 191 14.35 -21.13 1.93
N GLY A 192 15.21 -21.28 0.92
CA GLY A 192 14.96 -22.12 -0.24
C GLY A 192 13.99 -21.53 -1.28
N ILE A 193 13.69 -20.22 -1.17
CA ILE A 193 12.80 -19.51 -2.11
C ILE A 193 13.59 -19.01 -3.29
N GLY A 194 12.99 -19.12 -4.49
CA GLY A 194 13.58 -18.59 -5.71
C GLY A 194 13.77 -17.07 -5.67
N VAL A 195 14.96 -16.62 -6.00
CA VAL A 195 15.30 -15.20 -6.10
C VAL A 195 14.88 -14.69 -7.47
N TYR A 196 14.32 -13.46 -7.50
CA TYR A 196 13.88 -12.79 -8.72
C TYR A 196 14.60 -11.45 -8.87
N GLU A 197 14.82 -11.02 -10.13
CA GLU A 197 15.40 -9.71 -10.40
C GLU A 197 14.48 -8.61 -9.87
N LYS A 198 15.11 -7.58 -9.27
CA LYS A 198 14.42 -6.41 -8.72
C LYS A 198 14.89 -5.16 -9.44
N GLU A 199 14.03 -4.17 -9.51
CA GLU A 199 14.34 -2.84 -10.02
C GLU A 199 13.73 -1.77 -9.12
N GLU A 200 14.41 -0.64 -9.00
CA GLU A 200 13.85 0.52 -8.31
C GLU A 200 12.97 1.31 -9.28
N LYS A 201 11.75 1.60 -8.85
CA LYS A 201 10.78 2.41 -9.58
C LYS A 201 10.20 3.48 -8.68
N VAL A 202 9.88 4.62 -9.26
CA VAL A 202 9.15 5.67 -8.57
C VAL A 202 7.75 5.75 -9.15
N PHE A 203 6.76 5.61 -8.27
CA PHE A 203 5.35 5.69 -8.65
C PHE A 203 4.69 6.95 -8.09
N ASP A 204 3.95 7.66 -8.94
CA ASP A 204 3.00 8.68 -8.46
C ASP A 204 1.72 7.97 -7.99
N ILE A 205 1.64 7.70 -6.68
CA ILE A 205 0.53 7.00 -6.04
C ILE A 205 -0.81 7.72 -6.28
N ALA A 206 -0.80 9.05 -6.36
CA ALA A 206 -2.03 9.81 -6.59
C ALA A 206 -2.66 9.49 -7.95
N LYS A 207 -1.86 9.16 -8.96
CA LYS A 207 -2.29 8.78 -10.32
C LYS A 207 -2.45 7.28 -10.51
N MET A 208 -1.79 6.47 -9.69
CA MET A 208 -1.77 5.02 -9.79
C MET A 208 -3.19 4.44 -9.67
N PRO A 209 -3.60 3.48 -10.54
CA PRO A 209 -4.88 2.79 -10.39
C PRO A 209 -4.98 2.08 -9.04
N ILE A 210 -6.16 2.11 -8.43
CA ILE A 210 -6.33 1.52 -7.09
C ILE A 210 -5.99 0.02 -7.05
N ARG A 211 -6.19 -0.68 -8.16
CA ARG A 211 -5.85 -2.10 -8.28
C ARG A 211 -4.35 -2.37 -8.24
N GLU A 212 -3.53 -1.41 -8.68
CA GLU A 212 -2.07 -1.57 -8.67
C GLU A 212 -1.47 -1.32 -7.28
N MET A 213 -2.23 -0.71 -6.37
CA MET A 213 -1.77 -0.47 -4.99
C MET A 213 -1.46 -1.75 -4.20
N TYR A 214 -1.97 -2.93 -4.62
CA TYR A 214 -1.61 -4.21 -4.00
C TYR A 214 -0.10 -4.52 -4.11
N ARG A 215 0.57 -3.99 -5.14
CA ARG A 215 2.02 -4.12 -5.34
C ARG A 215 2.83 -3.39 -4.26
N LEU A 216 2.24 -2.36 -3.66
CA LEU A 216 2.90 -1.48 -2.69
C LEU A 216 2.47 -1.78 -1.27
N ARG A 217 1.15 -1.95 -1.04
CA ARG A 217 0.60 -2.17 0.30
C ARG A 217 1.05 -3.52 0.86
N GLY A 218 1.42 -3.51 2.14
CA GLY A 218 1.89 -4.68 2.88
C GLY A 218 3.35 -5.07 2.60
N ARG A 219 3.86 -4.81 1.38
CA ARG A 219 5.22 -5.17 0.99
C ARG A 219 6.18 -3.99 0.96
N GLN A 220 5.77 -2.84 0.43
CA GLN A 220 6.63 -1.67 0.28
C GLN A 220 6.26 -0.58 1.29
N MET A 221 4.98 -0.48 1.60
CA MET A 221 4.44 0.43 2.60
C MET A 221 3.39 -0.28 3.45
N SER A 222 3.43 -0.03 4.75
CA SER A 222 2.48 -0.55 5.72
C SER A 222 1.94 0.56 6.59
N MET A 223 0.79 0.31 7.21
CA MET A 223 0.15 1.25 8.12
C MET A 223 -0.25 0.55 9.42
N VAL A 224 0.07 1.18 10.54
CA VAL A 224 -0.40 0.81 11.87
C VAL A 224 -1.61 1.69 12.20
N PHE A 225 -2.78 1.07 12.38
CA PHE A 225 -4.01 1.80 12.66
C PHE A 225 -4.13 2.16 14.13
N GLN A 226 -4.79 3.27 14.43
CA GLN A 226 -4.99 3.76 15.79
C GLN A 226 -5.83 2.80 16.65
N GLU A 227 -6.79 2.09 16.03
CA GLU A 227 -7.68 1.16 16.72
C GLU A 227 -7.40 -0.30 16.32
N PRO A 228 -6.69 -1.09 17.16
CA PRO A 228 -6.40 -2.49 16.86
C PRO A 228 -7.63 -3.40 16.85
N MET A 229 -8.73 -2.97 17.50
CA MET A 229 -9.97 -3.74 17.57
C MET A 229 -10.67 -3.90 16.22
N THR A 230 -10.55 -2.91 15.37
CA THR A 230 -11.18 -2.89 14.03
C THR A 230 -10.25 -3.42 12.93
N SER A 231 -8.96 -3.56 13.24
CA SER A 231 -7.93 -3.95 12.25
C SER A 231 -7.78 -5.46 12.12
N LEU A 232 -8.04 -6.22 13.20
CA LEU A 232 -7.94 -7.68 13.20
C LEU A 232 -9.29 -8.31 12.88
N ASN A 233 -9.32 -9.26 11.94
CA ASN A 233 -10.52 -10.00 11.61
C ASN A 233 -10.84 -11.03 12.72
N PRO A 234 -11.99 -10.93 13.41
CA PRO A 234 -12.28 -11.76 14.58
C PRO A 234 -12.55 -13.24 14.25
N VAL A 235 -12.80 -13.60 12.99
CA VAL A 235 -13.12 -14.98 12.58
C VAL A 235 -11.91 -15.79 12.15
N PHE A 236 -10.73 -15.16 12.01
CA PHE A 236 -9.48 -15.83 11.68
C PHE A 236 -8.50 -15.80 12.86
N THR A 237 -7.71 -16.86 13.00
CA THR A 237 -6.63 -16.87 13.99
C THR A 237 -5.57 -15.81 13.64
N ILE A 238 -4.78 -15.44 14.64
CA ILE A 238 -3.65 -14.52 14.45
C ILE A 238 -2.67 -15.06 13.42
N GLY A 239 -2.36 -16.35 13.48
CA GLY A 239 -1.47 -17.02 12.54
C GLY A 239 -1.97 -16.92 11.10
N ASN A 240 -3.24 -17.19 10.85
CA ASN A 240 -3.79 -17.09 9.50
C ASN A 240 -3.64 -15.69 8.91
N GLN A 241 -3.84 -14.65 9.73
CA GLN A 241 -3.75 -13.25 9.28
C GLN A 241 -2.30 -12.82 9.05
N LEU A 242 -1.34 -13.29 9.85
CA LEU A 242 0.08 -13.04 9.66
C LEU A 242 0.64 -13.81 8.45
N ASP A 243 0.29 -15.08 8.31
CA ASP A 243 0.73 -15.94 7.20
C ASP A 243 0.30 -15.38 5.85
N GLU A 244 -0.89 -14.78 5.78
CA GLU A 244 -1.43 -14.16 4.56
C GLU A 244 -0.46 -13.12 3.99
N VAL A 245 0.17 -12.30 4.85
CA VAL A 245 1.14 -11.29 4.41
C VAL A 245 2.31 -11.93 3.68
N THR A 246 2.90 -13.00 4.25
CA THR A 246 4.01 -13.71 3.61
C THR A 246 3.59 -14.41 2.33
N LEU A 247 2.46 -15.11 2.36
CA LEU A 247 1.95 -15.87 1.18
C LEU A 247 1.58 -14.97 -0.01
N LEU A 248 1.09 -13.75 0.27
CA LEU A 248 0.74 -12.78 -0.79
C LEU A 248 1.96 -12.07 -1.38
N HIS A 249 2.97 -11.78 -0.56
CA HIS A 249 4.04 -10.87 -0.96
C HIS A 249 5.38 -11.54 -1.29
N VAL A 250 5.56 -12.81 -0.89
CA VAL A 250 6.78 -13.57 -1.18
C VAL A 250 6.47 -14.62 -2.24
N PRO A 251 6.93 -14.44 -3.50
CA PRO A 251 6.68 -15.42 -4.57
C PRO A 251 7.25 -16.79 -4.20
N GLY A 252 6.43 -17.83 -4.27
CA GLY A 252 6.85 -19.19 -3.95
C GLY A 252 6.92 -19.53 -2.46
N ALA A 253 6.42 -18.64 -1.58
CA ALA A 253 6.35 -18.93 -0.14
C ALA A 253 5.51 -20.16 0.16
N THR A 254 6.01 -21.04 1.02
CA THR A 254 5.26 -22.20 1.56
C THR A 254 4.56 -21.79 2.87
N ARG A 255 3.60 -22.64 3.29
CA ARG A 255 2.92 -22.43 4.58
C ARG A 255 3.87 -22.57 5.76
N GLU A 256 4.85 -23.48 5.67
CA GLU A 256 5.87 -23.67 6.69
C GLU A 256 6.71 -22.40 6.88
N LEU A 257 7.13 -21.78 5.76
CA LEU A 257 7.85 -20.53 5.81
C LEU A 257 7.00 -19.39 6.35
N ALA A 258 5.74 -19.27 5.90
CA ALA A 258 4.83 -18.26 6.39
C ALA A 258 4.67 -18.37 7.92
N LYS A 259 4.42 -19.57 8.44
CA LYS A 259 4.33 -19.84 9.88
C LYS A 259 5.63 -19.46 10.61
N LYS A 260 6.79 -19.85 10.09
CA LYS A 260 8.09 -19.52 10.68
C LYS A 260 8.26 -18.01 10.82
N ARG A 261 8.02 -17.26 9.73
CA ARG A 261 8.10 -15.78 9.74
C ARG A 261 7.07 -15.15 10.68
N SER A 262 5.85 -15.68 10.72
CA SER A 262 4.80 -15.20 11.64
C SER A 262 5.21 -15.33 13.09
N ILE A 263 5.80 -16.46 13.49
CA ILE A 263 6.32 -16.68 14.84
C ILE A 263 7.49 -15.73 15.12
N GLU A 264 8.41 -15.52 14.17
CA GLU A 264 9.52 -14.58 14.30
C GLU A 264 9.01 -13.14 14.52
N MET A 265 7.98 -12.71 13.78
CA MET A 265 7.40 -11.37 13.96
C MET A 265 6.70 -11.22 15.31
N LEU A 266 5.99 -12.24 15.79
CA LEU A 266 5.40 -12.23 17.13
C LEU A 266 6.45 -12.12 18.23
N ASN A 267 7.58 -12.83 18.08
CA ASN A 267 8.73 -12.69 18.99
C ASN A 267 9.32 -11.28 18.94
N LEU A 268 9.52 -10.71 17.75
CA LEU A 268 10.11 -9.39 17.55
C LEU A 268 9.33 -8.29 18.27
N VAL A 269 8.00 -8.38 18.27
CA VAL A 269 7.14 -7.42 18.99
C VAL A 269 6.97 -7.73 20.48
N GLY A 270 7.68 -8.73 21.00
CA GLY A 270 7.69 -9.08 22.41
C GLY A 270 6.40 -9.76 22.90
N ILE A 271 5.79 -10.60 22.07
CA ILE A 271 4.68 -11.47 22.47
C ILE A 271 5.24 -12.66 23.25
N ALA A 272 4.80 -12.83 24.50
CA ALA A 272 5.07 -14.04 25.26
C ALA A 272 4.29 -15.24 24.68
N MET A 273 4.92 -16.40 24.57
CA MET A 273 4.35 -17.64 24.01
C MET A 273 3.77 -17.43 22.58
N PRO A 274 4.61 -17.08 21.58
CA PRO A 274 4.16 -16.72 20.24
C PRO A 274 3.42 -17.86 19.53
N ASP A 275 3.81 -19.13 19.74
CA ASP A 275 3.10 -20.29 19.18
C ASP A 275 1.65 -20.40 19.66
N ARG A 276 1.40 -20.10 20.94
CA ARG A 276 0.04 -20.07 21.49
C ARG A 276 -0.77 -18.93 20.87
N VAL A 277 -0.17 -17.72 20.82
CA VAL A 277 -0.83 -16.55 20.25
C VAL A 277 -1.09 -16.72 18.75
N TYR A 278 -0.17 -17.37 18.03
CA TYR A 278 -0.36 -17.73 16.63
C TYR A 278 -1.65 -18.55 16.41
N ALA A 279 -1.96 -19.49 17.32
CA ALA A 279 -3.16 -20.31 17.25
C ALA A 279 -4.43 -19.64 17.81
N SER A 280 -4.28 -18.51 18.53
CA SER A 280 -5.41 -17.81 19.17
C SER A 280 -6.18 -16.92 18.20
N TYR A 281 -7.42 -16.62 18.59
CA TYR A 281 -8.27 -15.61 17.92
C TYR A 281 -8.07 -14.22 18.53
N PRO A 282 -8.35 -13.13 17.80
CA PRO A 282 -8.22 -11.77 18.30
C PRO A 282 -8.96 -11.50 19.62
N HIS A 283 -10.13 -12.08 19.84
CA HIS A 283 -10.92 -11.88 21.04
C HIS A 283 -10.33 -12.52 22.30
N GLU A 284 -9.42 -13.49 22.15
CA GLU A 284 -8.72 -14.13 23.27
C GLU A 284 -7.52 -13.31 23.77
N LEU A 285 -7.15 -12.25 23.05
CA LEU A 285 -5.99 -11.41 23.35
C LEU A 285 -6.38 -10.15 24.13
N SER A 286 -5.50 -9.70 25.03
CA SER A 286 -5.62 -8.38 25.66
C SER A 286 -5.45 -7.25 24.63
N GLY A 287 -5.89 -6.03 24.97
CA GLY A 287 -5.76 -4.86 24.08
C GLY A 287 -4.30 -4.60 23.66
N GLY A 288 -3.36 -4.67 24.62
CA GLY A 288 -1.94 -4.50 24.32
C GLY A 288 -1.35 -5.60 23.44
N MET A 289 -1.81 -6.85 23.60
CA MET A 289 -1.39 -7.95 22.72
C MET A 289 -1.91 -7.74 21.30
N ARG A 290 -3.17 -7.33 21.12
CA ARG A 290 -3.74 -7.01 19.78
C ARG A 290 -2.97 -5.90 19.10
N GLN A 291 -2.58 -4.86 19.83
CA GLN A 291 -1.76 -3.78 19.27
C GLN A 291 -0.40 -4.29 18.80
N ARG A 292 0.28 -5.13 19.59
CA ARG A 292 1.56 -5.75 19.20
C ARG A 292 1.39 -6.66 17.98
N VAL A 293 0.32 -7.46 17.91
CA VAL A 293 0.02 -8.30 16.74
C VAL A 293 -0.20 -7.43 15.48
N MET A 294 -0.92 -6.31 15.59
CA MET A 294 -1.09 -5.39 14.47
C MET A 294 0.25 -4.79 14.00
N ILE A 295 1.14 -4.45 14.92
CA ILE A 295 2.51 -4.02 14.60
C ILE A 295 3.27 -5.16 13.90
N ALA A 296 3.18 -6.41 14.42
CA ALA A 296 3.79 -7.58 13.78
C ALA A 296 3.30 -7.76 12.34
N MET A 297 1.99 -7.61 12.08
CA MET A 297 1.43 -7.67 10.73
C MET A 297 1.98 -6.56 9.83
N ALA A 298 2.12 -5.35 10.34
CA ALA A 298 2.68 -4.24 9.58
C ALA A 298 4.16 -4.47 9.22
N LEU A 299 4.92 -5.17 10.05
CA LEU A 299 6.34 -5.50 9.85
C LEU A 299 6.54 -6.74 8.98
N ALA A 300 5.59 -7.68 8.95
CA ALA A 300 5.74 -8.99 8.31
C ALA A 300 6.06 -8.95 6.80
N GLY A 301 5.68 -7.86 6.11
CA GLY A 301 6.01 -7.60 4.72
C GLY A 301 7.39 -6.96 4.50
N GLU A 302 8.15 -6.68 5.54
CA GLU A 302 9.43 -5.95 5.50
C GLU A 302 9.32 -4.62 4.73
N PRO A 303 8.35 -3.75 5.09
CA PRO A 303 8.07 -2.56 4.33
C PRO A 303 9.19 -1.53 4.41
N ARG A 304 9.38 -0.77 3.34
CA ARG A 304 10.34 0.35 3.29
C ARG A 304 9.80 1.62 3.95
N LEU A 305 8.49 1.75 4.06
CA LEU A 305 7.80 2.85 4.72
C LEU A 305 6.72 2.32 5.66
N ILE A 306 6.75 2.77 6.91
CA ILE A 306 5.71 2.49 7.90
C ILE A 306 5.06 3.82 8.28
N ILE A 307 3.74 3.85 8.24
CA ILE A 307 2.91 4.97 8.73
C ILE A 307 2.24 4.50 10.03
N ALA A 308 2.51 5.20 11.14
CA ALA A 308 2.00 4.83 12.46
C ALA A 308 1.23 6.00 13.12
#